data_a3b04face7b4a57ee59cfccc0923b05f
#
_entry.id   a3b04face7b4a57ee59cfccc0923b05f
#
_cell.length_a   1.000
_cell.length_b   1.000
_cell.length_c   1.000
_cell.angle_alpha   90.00
_cell.angle_beta   90.00
_cell.angle_gamma   90.00
#
_symmetry.space_group_name_H-M   'P 1'
#
loop_
_entity.id
_entity.type
_entity.pdbx_description
1 polymer ?
#
loop_
_entity_poly.entity_id
_entity_poly.type
_entity_poly.pdbx_seq_one_letter_code
_entity_poly.pdbx_strand_id
1 'polypeptide(L)'
;MIVAILSYPDSFSVFKDLSSENQNILQICCTWGKSLEDGVLTFHTNDSQHLVTDNVVKKSFEQWSSKLGKVNFLETQNASGTDVLISFNDKGKQTVGQTTNVLNDKGFIKRVNIRISVNSSEVKLAEDTIKLVLTHEIGHALGLGHSNFHDLMNPIVNYQNKVITNCEIDAILLANNWKLVENLQQPKKPELPIEKTVDCKSEQM
;
A
#
# COMPACT_ATOMS: atom_id res chain seq x y z
N MET A 1 -8.67 -21.79 4.91
CA MET A 1 -8.47 -20.38 5.29
C MET A 1 -6.97 -20.14 5.23
N ILE A 2 -6.49 -19.42 4.22
CA ILE A 2 -5.06 -19.11 4.09
C ILE A 2 -4.84 -17.82 4.87
N VAL A 3 -4.13 -17.89 5.97
CA VAL A 3 -3.72 -16.71 6.74
C VAL A 3 -2.39 -16.27 6.16
N ALA A 4 -2.39 -15.20 5.40
CA ALA A 4 -1.18 -14.53 4.97
C ALA A 4 -0.85 -13.44 6.02
N ILE A 5 0.26 -13.59 6.71
CA ILE A 5 0.76 -12.58 7.63
C ILE A 5 1.65 -11.65 6.83
N LEU A 6 1.28 -10.39 6.80
CA LEU A 6 2.06 -9.32 6.17
C LEU A 6 2.94 -8.70 7.25
N SER A 7 4.25 -8.66 7.04
CA SER A 7 5.18 -8.07 8.00
C SER A 7 5.66 -6.71 7.54
N TYR A 8 5.40 -5.71 8.35
CA TYR A 8 6.09 -4.42 8.31
C TYR A 8 7.43 -4.53 9.05
N PRO A 9 8.51 -3.86 8.64
CA PRO A 9 9.75 -3.89 9.41
C PRO A 9 9.53 -3.36 10.84
N ASP A 10 10.21 -3.99 11.81
CA ASP A 10 10.04 -3.89 13.27
C ASP A 10 10.20 -2.50 13.93
N SER A 11 10.01 -1.41 13.22
CA SER A 11 10.05 -0.06 13.83
C SER A 11 8.70 0.40 14.40
N PHE A 12 7.68 -0.45 14.42
CA PHE A 12 6.34 -0.12 14.93
C PHE A 12 5.99 -0.86 16.22
N SER A 13 6.67 -0.51 17.31
CA SER A 13 6.32 -0.99 18.66
C SER A 13 5.24 -0.15 19.37
N VAL A 14 4.41 0.62 18.65
CA VAL A 14 3.43 1.54 19.27
C VAL A 14 2.01 0.95 19.36
N PHE A 15 1.82 -0.34 19.04
CA PHE A 15 0.48 -0.96 19.15
C PHE A 15 0.03 -1.34 20.56
N LYS A 16 0.57 -0.75 21.60
CA LYS A 16 0.29 -1.28 22.95
C LYS A 16 -0.90 -0.67 23.69
N ASP A 17 -1.57 0.38 23.19
CA ASP A 17 -2.64 1.03 23.98
C ASP A 17 -3.80 1.67 23.19
N LEU A 18 -4.15 1.20 21.99
CA LEU A 18 -5.35 1.68 21.29
C LEU A 18 -6.49 0.65 21.33
N SER A 19 -6.74 0.05 22.47
CA SER A 19 -7.95 -0.74 22.72
C SER A 19 -9.11 0.15 23.25
N SER A 20 -9.52 1.13 22.48
CA SER A 20 -10.89 1.60 22.56
C SER A 20 -11.74 0.65 21.71
N GLU A 21 -12.53 -0.19 22.37
CA GLU A 21 -13.20 -1.37 21.81
C GLU A 21 -14.19 -1.13 20.67
N ASN A 22 -14.29 0.08 20.09
CA ASN A 22 -15.29 0.41 19.07
C ASN A 22 -14.81 1.39 17.98
N GLN A 23 -13.51 1.59 17.75
CA GLN A 23 -13.05 2.48 16.69
C GLN A 23 -12.38 1.69 15.57
N ASN A 24 -12.82 1.90 14.34
CA ASN A 24 -12.18 1.39 13.13
C ASN A 24 -11.01 2.29 12.78
N ILE A 25 -9.80 1.89 13.09
CA ILE A 25 -8.61 2.71 12.91
C ILE A 25 -7.80 2.21 11.72
N LEU A 26 -7.47 3.11 10.80
CA LEU A 26 -6.50 2.94 9.74
C LEU A 26 -5.29 3.82 10.01
N GLN A 27 -4.10 3.26 9.91
CA GLN A 27 -2.85 3.99 10.08
C GLN A 27 -2.39 4.63 8.78
N ILE A 28 -1.75 5.79 8.91
CA ILE A 28 -0.93 6.41 7.87
C ILE A 28 0.51 6.34 8.35
N CYS A 29 1.37 5.63 7.61
CA CYS A 29 2.77 5.49 8.00
C CYS A 29 3.64 6.65 7.51
N CYS A 30 3.39 7.09 6.32
CA CYS A 30 4.36 7.91 5.61
C CYS A 30 3.73 8.61 4.40
N THR A 31 4.48 9.49 3.74
CA THR A 31 3.98 10.29 2.62
C THR A 31 5.07 10.55 1.58
N TRP A 32 4.68 10.75 0.33
CA TRP A 32 5.58 10.92 -0.82
C TRP A 32 6.11 12.35 -0.97
N GLY A 33 5.96 13.28 -0.22
CA GLY A 33 6.52 14.61 -0.46
C GLY A 33 6.34 15.09 -1.92
N LYS A 34 7.40 15.61 -2.52
CA LYS A 34 7.36 16.17 -3.87
C LYS A 34 7.25 15.15 -4.99
N SER A 35 7.62 13.90 -4.77
CA SER A 35 7.64 12.88 -5.82
C SER A 35 6.24 12.54 -6.36
N LEU A 36 5.19 12.80 -5.58
CA LEU A 36 3.80 12.63 -6.01
C LEU A 36 3.15 13.96 -6.43
N GLU A 37 3.94 15.02 -6.60
CA GLU A 37 3.43 16.37 -6.88
C GLU A 37 2.68 16.46 -8.19
N ASP A 38 3.05 15.66 -9.19
CA ASP A 38 2.40 15.55 -10.50
C ASP A 38 1.31 14.48 -10.55
N GLY A 39 1.09 13.74 -9.45
CA GLY A 39 0.14 12.63 -9.40
C GLY A 39 0.61 11.38 -10.14
N VAL A 40 1.89 11.28 -10.48
CA VAL A 40 2.45 10.15 -11.23
C VAL A 40 3.48 9.41 -10.40
N LEU A 41 3.28 8.10 -10.23
CA LEU A 41 4.26 7.18 -9.67
C LEU A 41 4.70 6.18 -10.72
N THR A 42 6.00 6.06 -10.89
CA THR A 42 6.58 5.06 -11.77
C THR A 42 6.77 3.74 -11.06
N PHE A 43 6.50 2.62 -11.74
CA PHE A 43 6.79 1.30 -11.19
C PHE A 43 7.58 0.44 -12.19
N HIS A 44 8.35 -0.49 -11.64
CA HIS A 44 9.07 -1.52 -12.41
C HIS A 44 8.87 -2.88 -11.76
N THR A 45 8.58 -3.88 -12.60
CA THR A 45 8.42 -5.26 -12.17
C THR A 45 9.68 -6.05 -12.51
N ASN A 46 10.33 -6.59 -11.49
CA ASN A 46 11.42 -7.54 -11.65
C ASN A 46 10.88 -8.96 -11.42
N ASP A 47 10.40 -9.58 -12.48
CA ASP A 47 9.94 -10.98 -12.50
C ASP A 47 10.71 -11.78 -13.56
N SER A 48 12.00 -11.99 -13.31
CA SER A 48 12.89 -12.72 -14.23
C SER A 48 12.49 -14.18 -14.44
N GLN A 49 11.64 -14.73 -13.59
CA GLN A 49 11.16 -16.12 -13.65
C GLN A 49 9.74 -16.23 -14.23
N HIS A 50 9.12 -15.11 -14.59
CA HIS A 50 7.74 -15.06 -15.10
C HIS A 50 6.74 -15.78 -14.18
N LEU A 51 6.88 -15.56 -12.88
CA LEU A 51 6.06 -16.21 -11.84
C LEU A 51 4.62 -15.72 -11.84
N VAL A 52 4.42 -14.49 -12.31
CA VAL A 52 3.13 -13.79 -12.30
C VAL A 52 2.87 -13.16 -13.66
N THR A 53 1.61 -13.10 -14.08
CA THR A 53 1.25 -12.45 -15.34
C THR A 53 1.27 -10.93 -15.20
N ASP A 54 1.69 -10.21 -16.24
CA ASP A 54 1.67 -8.73 -16.29
C ASP A 54 0.26 -8.18 -15.97
N ASN A 55 -0.77 -8.94 -16.33
CA ASN A 55 -2.16 -8.58 -16.07
C ASN A 55 -2.48 -8.48 -14.56
N VAL A 56 -1.88 -9.31 -13.70
CA VAL A 56 -2.05 -9.24 -12.24
C VAL A 56 -1.48 -7.93 -11.71
N VAL A 57 -0.27 -7.57 -12.13
CA VAL A 57 0.40 -6.34 -11.70
C VAL A 57 -0.41 -5.12 -12.16
N LYS A 58 -0.72 -5.06 -13.45
CA LYS A 58 -1.48 -3.95 -14.03
C LYS A 58 -2.83 -3.74 -13.35
N LYS A 59 -3.61 -4.81 -13.18
CA LYS A 59 -4.93 -4.72 -12.53
C LYS A 59 -4.86 -4.30 -11.06
N SER A 60 -3.77 -4.64 -10.35
CA SER A 60 -3.59 -4.20 -8.96
C SER A 60 -3.40 -2.68 -8.88
N PHE A 61 -2.60 -2.09 -9.77
CA PHE A 61 -2.45 -0.63 -9.86
C PHE A 61 -3.71 0.06 -10.38
N GLU A 62 -4.38 -0.52 -11.38
CA GLU A 62 -5.63 0.02 -11.91
C GLU A 62 -6.73 0.12 -10.87
N GLN A 63 -6.79 -0.80 -9.89
CA GLN A 63 -7.74 -0.71 -8.79
C GLN A 63 -7.54 0.57 -7.98
N TRP A 64 -6.31 0.95 -7.66
CA TRP A 64 -5.99 2.17 -6.94
C TRP A 64 -6.19 3.43 -7.78
N SER A 65 -5.67 3.47 -9.02
CA SER A 65 -5.82 4.64 -9.88
C SER A 65 -7.27 4.96 -10.20
N SER A 66 -8.10 3.93 -10.41
CA SER A 66 -9.54 4.11 -10.68
C SER A 66 -10.29 4.72 -9.50
N LYS A 67 -9.85 4.49 -8.27
CA LYS A 67 -10.44 5.03 -7.04
C LYS A 67 -9.88 6.39 -6.68
N LEU A 68 -8.57 6.60 -6.85
CA LEU A 68 -7.89 7.86 -6.53
C LEU A 68 -8.13 8.95 -7.59
N GLY A 69 -8.46 8.56 -8.82
CA GLY A 69 -8.84 9.45 -9.93
C GLY A 69 -7.72 10.33 -10.48
N LYS A 70 -6.81 10.80 -9.64
CA LYS A 70 -5.71 11.72 -10.01
C LYS A 70 -4.31 11.10 -9.87
N VAL A 71 -4.21 9.91 -9.32
CA VAL A 71 -2.94 9.19 -9.22
C VAL A 71 -2.85 8.19 -10.36
N ASN A 72 -1.80 8.33 -11.17
CA ASN A 72 -1.49 7.44 -12.27
C ASN A 72 -0.22 6.64 -11.96
N PHE A 73 -0.20 5.39 -12.37
CA PHE A 73 0.96 4.54 -12.26
C PHE A 73 1.49 4.23 -13.65
N LEU A 74 2.77 4.55 -13.89
CA LEU A 74 3.43 4.31 -15.17
C LEU A 74 4.49 3.21 -15.05
N GLU A 75 4.33 2.17 -15.84
CA GLU A 75 5.33 1.11 -15.92
C GLU A 75 6.58 1.60 -16.64
N THR A 76 7.75 1.28 -16.08
CA THR A 76 9.04 1.60 -16.68
C THR A 76 9.84 0.33 -16.96
N GLN A 77 10.64 0.36 -18.03
CA GLN A 77 11.55 -0.74 -18.38
C GLN A 77 12.83 -0.74 -17.54
N ASN A 78 13.12 0.35 -16.84
CA ASN A 78 14.35 0.52 -16.08
C ASN A 78 14.04 0.64 -14.58
N ALA A 79 14.60 -0.27 -13.79
CA ALA A 79 14.51 -0.25 -12.33
C ALA A 79 15.23 0.96 -11.69
N SER A 80 16.19 1.58 -12.39
CA SER A 80 16.91 2.74 -11.88
C SER A 80 16.04 3.98 -11.94
N GLY A 81 15.86 4.65 -10.82
CA GLY A 81 15.03 5.87 -10.73
C GLY A 81 13.53 5.61 -10.63
N THR A 82 13.09 4.37 -10.60
CA THR A 82 11.68 4.00 -10.41
C THR A 82 11.24 4.24 -8.97
N ASP A 83 10.03 4.76 -8.79
CA ASP A 83 9.46 5.03 -7.47
C ASP A 83 9.11 3.74 -6.73
N VAL A 84 8.48 2.79 -7.42
CA VAL A 84 8.03 1.51 -6.86
C VAL A 84 8.69 0.35 -7.59
N LEU A 85 9.50 -0.43 -6.87
CA LEU A 85 10.11 -1.65 -7.39
C LEU A 85 9.36 -2.87 -6.85
N ILE A 86 8.85 -3.72 -7.74
CA ILE A 86 8.14 -4.94 -7.40
C ILE A 86 9.01 -6.14 -7.74
N SER A 87 9.09 -7.09 -6.85
CA SER A 87 9.78 -8.36 -7.09
C SER A 87 8.93 -9.54 -6.63
N PHE A 88 8.97 -10.61 -7.42
CA PHE A 88 8.32 -11.88 -7.12
C PHE A 88 9.35 -12.95 -6.79
N ASN A 89 9.00 -13.86 -5.88
CA ASN A 89 9.81 -15.03 -5.56
C ASN A 89 8.92 -16.24 -5.30
N ASP A 90 9.48 -17.41 -5.48
CA ASP A 90 8.82 -18.71 -5.30
C ASP A 90 9.13 -19.37 -3.94
N LYS A 91 9.92 -18.69 -3.10
CA LYS A 91 10.28 -19.20 -1.78
C LYS A 91 9.11 -19.02 -0.82
N GLY A 92 8.35 -20.09 -0.62
CA GLY A 92 7.24 -20.12 0.32
C GLY A 92 7.67 -19.70 1.72
N LYS A 93 7.08 -18.61 2.20
CA LYS A 93 7.22 -18.10 3.57
C LYS A 93 5.84 -17.92 4.17
N GLN A 94 5.78 -17.76 5.50
CA GLN A 94 4.53 -17.35 6.15
C GLN A 94 4.06 -15.96 5.66
N THR A 95 5.02 -15.06 5.43
CA THR A 95 4.76 -13.74 4.87
C THR A 95 4.70 -13.82 3.35
N VAL A 96 3.56 -13.51 2.75
CA VAL A 96 3.35 -13.55 1.30
C VAL A 96 3.55 -12.19 0.63
N GLY A 97 3.39 -11.08 1.34
CA GLY A 97 3.67 -9.73 0.87
C GLY A 97 4.50 -8.94 1.86
N GLN A 98 5.34 -8.06 1.38
CA GLN A 98 6.12 -7.13 2.19
C GLN A 98 6.44 -5.87 1.42
N THR A 99 6.10 -4.74 2.00
CA THR A 99 6.50 -3.41 1.49
C THR A 99 7.54 -2.77 2.39
N THR A 100 8.56 -2.18 1.78
CA THR A 100 9.59 -1.40 2.47
C THR A 100 9.66 -0.01 1.86
N ASN A 101 9.32 1.00 2.66
CA ASN A 101 9.41 2.41 2.29
C ASN A 101 10.82 2.93 2.61
N VAL A 102 11.53 3.39 1.60
CA VAL A 102 12.83 4.08 1.75
C VAL A 102 12.56 5.56 1.88
N LEU A 103 12.91 6.14 3.00
CA LEU A 103 12.67 7.56 3.28
C LEU A 103 13.92 8.40 2.92
N ASN A 104 13.69 9.66 2.56
CA ASN A 104 14.75 10.66 2.43
C ASN A 104 15.08 11.28 3.81
N ASP A 105 16.07 12.16 3.84
CA ASP A 105 16.54 12.84 5.07
C ASP A 105 15.46 13.70 5.75
N LYS A 106 14.36 13.99 5.06
CA LYS A 106 13.20 14.73 5.57
C LYS A 106 12.06 13.83 6.00
N GLY A 107 12.24 12.51 5.92
CA GLY A 107 11.25 11.52 6.31
C GLY A 107 10.14 11.27 5.26
N PHE A 108 10.25 11.81 4.04
CA PHE A 108 9.32 11.51 2.96
C PHE A 108 9.72 10.24 2.23
N ILE A 109 8.74 9.51 1.70
CA ILE A 109 9.02 8.36 0.84
C ILE A 109 9.82 8.85 -0.38
N LYS A 110 10.93 8.18 -0.64
CA LYS A 110 11.79 8.40 -1.80
C LYS A 110 11.67 7.25 -2.78
N ARG A 111 11.43 6.05 -2.29
CA ARG A 111 11.32 4.81 -3.06
C ARG A 111 10.61 3.75 -2.24
N VAL A 112 9.92 2.86 -2.92
CA VAL A 112 9.26 1.70 -2.32
C VAL A 112 9.77 0.42 -2.95
N ASN A 113 10.00 -0.61 -2.13
CA ASN A 113 10.28 -1.95 -2.59
C ASN A 113 9.17 -2.89 -2.11
N ILE A 114 8.45 -3.50 -3.05
CA ILE A 114 7.41 -4.50 -2.79
C ILE A 114 7.99 -5.88 -3.12
N ARG A 115 7.83 -6.83 -2.22
CA ARG A 115 8.20 -8.23 -2.42
C ARG A 115 6.99 -9.11 -2.23
N ILE A 116 6.70 -9.95 -3.21
CA ILE A 116 5.57 -10.87 -3.19
C ILE A 116 6.10 -12.30 -3.31
N SER A 117 5.70 -13.19 -2.40
CA SER A 117 5.89 -14.62 -2.55
C SER A 117 4.71 -15.22 -3.30
N VAL A 118 4.97 -15.94 -4.38
CA VAL A 118 3.90 -16.64 -5.12
C VAL A 118 3.51 -17.97 -4.48
N ASN A 119 4.22 -18.38 -3.42
CA ASN A 119 3.93 -19.55 -2.63
C ASN A 119 3.70 -19.17 -1.16
N SER A 120 2.76 -19.84 -0.49
CA SER A 120 2.60 -19.80 0.97
C SER A 120 2.95 -21.18 1.49
N SER A 121 4.00 -21.26 2.33
CA SER A 121 4.62 -22.53 2.70
C SER A 121 5.07 -23.29 1.45
N GLU A 122 4.47 -24.40 1.11
CA GLU A 122 4.81 -25.17 -0.12
C GLU A 122 3.67 -25.13 -1.17
N VAL A 123 2.66 -24.29 -0.93
CA VAL A 123 1.48 -24.22 -1.80
C VAL A 123 1.55 -22.99 -2.69
N LYS A 124 1.47 -23.19 -4.01
CA LYS A 124 1.38 -22.11 -4.97
C LYS A 124 0.05 -21.35 -4.77
N LEU A 125 0.15 -20.03 -4.68
CA LEU A 125 -1.01 -19.16 -4.54
C LEU A 125 -1.73 -18.97 -5.89
N ALA A 126 -3.05 -18.87 -5.83
CA ALA A 126 -3.84 -18.49 -6.99
C ALA A 126 -3.53 -17.01 -7.38
N GLU A 127 -3.64 -16.68 -8.67
CA GLU A 127 -3.40 -15.31 -9.18
C GLU A 127 -4.27 -14.26 -8.48
N ASP A 128 -5.52 -14.59 -8.16
CA ASP A 128 -6.42 -13.69 -7.42
C ASP A 128 -5.91 -13.40 -6.00
N THR A 129 -5.27 -14.39 -5.35
CA THR A 129 -4.63 -14.18 -4.05
C THR A 129 -3.41 -13.26 -4.20
N ILE A 130 -2.56 -13.53 -5.20
CA ILE A 130 -1.37 -12.70 -5.48
C ILE A 130 -1.80 -11.27 -5.79
N LYS A 131 -2.83 -11.10 -6.62
CA LYS A 131 -3.41 -9.79 -6.93
C LYS A 131 -3.90 -9.07 -5.67
N LEU A 132 -4.63 -9.76 -4.80
CA LEU A 132 -5.14 -9.18 -3.55
C LEU A 132 -3.99 -8.73 -2.65
N VAL A 133 -2.97 -9.58 -2.47
CA VAL A 133 -1.76 -9.23 -1.70
C VAL A 133 -1.04 -8.04 -2.32
N LEU A 134 -0.83 -8.03 -3.64
CA LEU A 134 -0.17 -6.91 -4.31
C LEU A 134 -0.98 -5.61 -4.18
N THR A 135 -2.32 -5.68 -4.28
CA THR A 135 -3.17 -4.50 -4.08
C THR A 135 -3.03 -3.94 -2.66
N HIS A 136 -2.94 -4.81 -1.64
CA HIS A 136 -2.66 -4.41 -0.26
C HIS A 136 -1.26 -3.74 -0.15
N GLU A 137 -0.23 -4.36 -0.71
CA GLU A 137 1.14 -3.82 -0.66
C GLU A 137 1.27 -2.46 -1.39
N ILE A 138 0.48 -2.24 -2.45
CA ILE A 138 0.40 -0.92 -3.10
C ILE A 138 -0.23 0.10 -2.15
N GLY A 139 -1.18 -0.28 -1.29
CA GLY A 139 -1.70 0.58 -0.24
C GLY A 139 -0.59 1.08 0.69
N HIS A 140 0.32 0.20 1.12
CA HIS A 140 1.51 0.59 1.87
C HIS A 140 2.44 1.50 1.05
N ALA A 141 2.60 1.22 -0.23
CA ALA A 141 3.37 2.09 -1.13
C ALA A 141 2.78 3.49 -1.25
N LEU A 142 1.47 3.64 -1.08
CA LEU A 142 0.76 4.93 -1.07
C LEU A 142 0.77 5.62 0.29
N GLY A 143 1.39 5.02 1.31
CA GLY A 143 1.58 5.60 2.63
C GLY A 143 0.63 5.08 3.70
N LEU A 144 -0.23 4.10 3.42
CA LEU A 144 -1.08 3.48 4.42
C LEU A 144 -0.28 2.54 5.32
N GLY A 145 -0.65 2.48 6.59
CA GLY A 145 -0.31 1.41 7.51
C GLY A 145 -1.39 0.32 7.52
N HIS A 146 -1.41 -0.48 8.57
CA HIS A 146 -2.48 -1.46 8.75
C HIS A 146 -3.73 -0.85 9.39
N SER A 147 -4.85 -1.53 9.18
CA SER A 147 -6.11 -1.29 9.87
C SER A 147 -6.36 -2.35 10.96
N ASN A 148 -7.21 -2.02 11.92
CA ASN A 148 -7.68 -2.95 12.96
C ASN A 148 -9.05 -3.57 12.64
N PHE A 149 -9.60 -3.32 11.46
CA PHE A 149 -10.92 -3.79 11.04
C PHE A 149 -10.86 -4.50 9.67
N HIS A 150 -12.01 -4.98 9.20
CA HIS A 150 -12.10 -5.79 7.98
C HIS A 150 -12.14 -4.92 6.73
N ASP A 151 -10.98 -4.51 6.24
CA ASP A 151 -10.77 -3.82 4.97
C ASP A 151 -9.56 -4.38 4.22
N LEU A 152 -9.16 -3.76 3.10
CA LEU A 152 -8.00 -4.19 2.33
C LEU A 152 -6.70 -4.09 3.13
N MET A 153 -6.55 -3.07 4.00
CA MET A 153 -5.34 -2.84 4.79
C MET A 153 -5.27 -3.65 6.09
N ASN A 154 -6.21 -4.58 6.32
CA ASN A 154 -6.08 -5.54 7.41
C ASN A 154 -4.85 -6.43 7.19
N PRO A 155 -3.98 -6.65 8.21
CA PRO A 155 -2.76 -7.47 8.06
C PRO A 155 -3.05 -8.94 7.74
N ILE A 156 -4.30 -9.40 7.93
CA ILE A 156 -4.75 -10.73 7.57
C ILE A 156 -5.51 -10.65 6.25
N VAL A 157 -4.85 -11.08 5.16
CA VAL A 157 -5.47 -11.09 3.84
C VAL A 157 -6.68 -12.02 3.82
N ASN A 158 -7.84 -11.46 3.52
CA ASN A 158 -9.09 -12.18 3.40
C ASN A 158 -9.80 -11.79 2.10
N TYR A 159 -10.33 -12.76 1.36
CA TYR A 159 -11.09 -12.50 0.12
C TYR A 159 -12.36 -11.65 0.33
N GLN A 160 -12.86 -11.55 1.54
CA GLN A 160 -13.98 -10.68 1.89
C GLN A 160 -13.56 -9.19 1.92
N ASN A 161 -12.27 -8.91 2.10
CA ASN A 161 -11.70 -7.57 2.29
C ASN A 161 -10.97 -7.05 1.02
N LYS A 162 -11.37 -7.45 -0.15
CA LYS A 162 -10.67 -7.16 -1.41
C LYS A 162 -11.01 -5.82 -2.05
N VAL A 163 -11.89 -5.05 -1.43
CA VAL A 163 -12.38 -3.78 -1.99
C VAL A 163 -11.68 -2.63 -1.29
N ILE A 164 -11.14 -1.70 -2.08
CA ILE A 164 -10.63 -0.44 -1.58
C ILE A 164 -11.80 0.41 -1.12
N THR A 165 -11.82 0.79 0.15
CA THR A 165 -12.86 1.55 0.82
C THR A 165 -12.65 3.07 0.66
N ASN A 166 -13.69 3.86 0.91
CA ASN A 166 -13.55 5.31 0.91
C ASN A 166 -12.60 5.78 2.03
N CYS A 167 -12.57 5.07 3.17
CA CYS A 167 -11.65 5.41 4.25
C CYS A 167 -10.18 5.28 3.84
N GLU A 168 -9.82 4.24 3.09
CA GLU A 168 -8.46 4.06 2.56
C GLU A 168 -8.12 5.17 1.56
N ILE A 169 -9.07 5.57 0.71
CA ILE A 169 -8.90 6.69 -0.22
C ILE A 169 -8.69 8.00 0.54
N ASP A 170 -9.55 8.31 1.50
CA ASP A 170 -9.45 9.54 2.30
C ASP A 170 -8.13 9.59 3.09
N ALA A 171 -7.67 8.45 3.61
CA ALA A 171 -6.39 8.35 4.29
C ALA A 171 -5.21 8.64 3.36
N ILE A 172 -5.22 8.13 2.12
CA ILE A 172 -4.18 8.43 1.12
C ILE A 172 -4.21 9.91 0.75
N LEU A 173 -5.40 10.47 0.53
CA LEU A 173 -5.57 11.89 0.24
C LEU A 173 -5.07 12.76 1.40
N LEU A 174 -5.32 12.36 2.62
CA LEU A 174 -4.82 13.04 3.81
C LEU A 174 -3.30 12.93 3.94
N ALA A 175 -2.72 11.75 3.67
CA ALA A 175 -1.28 11.52 3.74
C ALA A 175 -0.52 12.35 2.70
N ASN A 176 -1.07 12.45 1.48
CA ASN A 176 -0.41 13.07 0.33
C ASN A 176 -1.09 14.38 -0.11
N ASN A 177 -1.63 15.12 0.82
CA ASN A 177 -2.69 16.16 0.72
C ASN A 177 -2.36 17.38 -0.15
N TRP A 178 -1.24 17.47 -0.79
CA TRP A 178 -0.79 18.75 -1.34
C TRP A 178 -1.20 19.01 -2.80
N LYS A 179 -1.74 18.01 -3.56
CA LYS A 179 -2.16 18.23 -4.96
C LYS A 179 -3.31 17.39 -5.51
N LEU A 180 -3.76 16.38 -4.80
CA LEU A 180 -4.87 15.56 -5.28
C LEU A 180 -6.23 16.27 -5.19
N VAL A 181 -6.29 17.39 -4.48
CA VAL A 181 -7.50 18.18 -4.25
C VAL A 181 -7.34 19.58 -4.85
N GLU A 182 -7.94 19.82 -6.02
CA GLU A 182 -7.86 21.09 -6.76
C GLU A 182 -8.49 22.30 -6.04
N ASN A 183 -9.26 22.11 -4.99
CA ASN A 183 -10.10 23.15 -4.39
C ASN A 183 -9.84 23.44 -2.92
N LEU A 184 -8.81 22.90 -2.31
CA LEU A 184 -8.39 23.37 -0.99
C LEU A 184 -7.38 24.50 -1.17
N GLN A 185 -7.72 25.68 -0.60
CA GLN A 185 -6.80 26.80 -0.43
C GLN A 185 -5.44 26.26 0.00
N GLN A 186 -4.37 26.69 -0.67
CA GLN A 186 -2.99 26.20 -0.59
C GLN A 186 -2.70 25.48 0.73
N PRO A 187 -2.45 24.17 0.70
CA PRO A 187 -2.13 23.44 1.92
C PRO A 187 -0.85 24.06 2.49
N LYS A 188 -0.87 24.39 3.77
CA LYS A 188 0.34 24.67 4.53
C LYS A 188 1.37 23.59 4.18
N LYS A 189 2.63 23.99 3.92
CA LYS A 189 3.75 23.07 3.75
C LYS A 189 3.55 21.84 4.61
N PRO A 190 3.69 20.62 4.06
CA PRO A 190 3.58 19.41 4.87
C PRO A 190 4.60 19.55 6.02
N GLU A 191 4.08 19.78 7.19
CA GLU A 191 4.82 19.72 8.43
C GLU A 191 5.13 18.25 8.63
N LEU A 192 6.41 17.87 8.56
CA LEU A 192 7.05 16.60 8.93
C LEU A 192 6.20 15.32 8.76
N PRO A 193 6.82 14.19 8.39
CA PRO A 193 6.13 12.91 8.21
C PRO A 193 5.34 12.59 9.48
N ILE A 194 4.03 12.57 9.35
CA ILE A 194 3.16 12.40 10.47
C ILE A 194 2.66 10.96 10.42
N GLU A 195 3.08 10.17 11.40
CA GLU A 195 2.32 8.98 11.75
C GLU A 195 0.93 9.45 12.22
N LYS A 196 -0.07 9.18 11.43
CA LYS A 196 -1.47 9.54 11.74
C LYS A 196 -2.32 8.29 11.72
N THR A 197 -3.35 8.34 12.51
CA THR A 197 -4.47 7.41 12.44
C THR A 197 -5.69 8.13 11.90
N VAL A 198 -6.48 7.43 11.10
CA VAL A 198 -7.78 7.88 10.63
C VAL A 198 -8.85 6.99 11.25
N ASP A 199 -9.86 7.58 11.84
CA ASP A 199 -11.04 6.87 12.32
C ASP A 199 -11.99 6.63 11.14
N CYS A 200 -12.05 5.39 10.70
CA CYS A 200 -12.94 4.94 9.64
C CYS A 200 -14.30 4.63 10.24
N LYS A 201 -15.19 5.61 10.28
CA LYS A 201 -16.58 5.35 10.67
C LYS A 201 -17.12 4.23 9.78
N SER A 202 -17.79 3.25 10.40
CA SER A 202 -18.42 2.15 9.67
C SER A 202 -19.30 2.75 8.55
N GLU A 203 -18.90 2.57 7.30
CA GLU A 203 -19.80 2.77 6.17
C GLU A 203 -20.92 1.76 6.38
N GLN A 204 -22.11 2.24 6.70
CA GLN A 204 -23.29 1.40 6.75
C GLN A 204 -23.52 0.89 5.31
N MET A 205 -23.27 -0.41 5.13
CA MET A 205 -23.66 -1.13 3.91
C MET A 205 -25.17 -1.16 3.76
#